data_2efdc63034640e23a67f573917c3cd63
#
_entry.id   2efdc63034640e23a67f573917c3cd63
#
_cell.length_a   1.000
_cell.length_b   1.000
_cell.length_c   1.000
_cell.angle_alpha   90.00
_cell.angle_beta   90.00
_cell.angle_gamma   90.00
#
_symmetry.space_group_name_H-M   'P 1'
#
loop_
_entity.id
_entity.type
_entity.pdbx_description
1 polymer ?
#
loop_
_entity_poly.entity_id
_entity_poly.type
_entity_poly.pdbx_seq_one_letter_code
_entity_poly.pdbx_strand_id
1 'polypeptide(L)'
;YNLGGAGGQRKAGDKKMPVPGGNGGNMIKGFKMKLFEGQEAEYERRHNLLWPEMKDMIHEHGGKNYTIFLDRETLTLFGCIEIEDEELWAKGADTAINRKWWDYMADIMETNPDNSPVSIDLQTVFHLD
;
A
#
# COMPACT_ATOMS: atom_id res chain seq x y z
N TYR A 1 4.24 3.17 1.15
CA TYR A 1 2.94 2.58 1.53
C TYR A 1 1.83 3.51 1.22
N ASN A 2 0.85 3.01 0.55
CA ASN A 2 -0.35 3.79 0.35
C ASN A 2 -1.41 3.30 1.32
N LEU A 3 -1.50 3.96 2.44
CA LEU A 3 -2.46 3.59 3.45
C LEU A 3 -3.74 4.42 3.36
N GLY A 4 -3.65 5.60 2.83
CA GLY A 4 -4.78 6.51 2.93
C GLY A 4 -5.47 6.85 1.65
N GLY A 5 -4.78 6.78 0.55
CA GLY A 5 -5.35 7.27 -0.68
C GLY A 5 -6.48 6.44 -1.21
N ALA A 6 -6.47 5.18 -0.87
CA ALA A 6 -7.39 4.25 -1.50
C ALA A 6 -8.77 4.27 -0.90
N GLY A 7 -8.84 4.45 0.40
CA GLY A 7 -10.11 4.29 1.08
C GLY A 7 -11.20 5.21 0.59
N GLY A 8 -10.81 6.41 0.25
CA GLY A 8 -11.78 7.39 -0.13
C GLY A 8 -12.27 7.28 -1.56
N GLN A 9 -11.67 6.42 -2.32
CA GLN A 9 -11.99 6.32 -3.74
C GLN A 9 -13.12 5.37 -4.05
N ARG A 10 -13.55 4.60 -3.09
CA ARG A 10 -14.60 3.64 -3.33
C ARG A 10 -15.93 4.35 -3.49
N LYS A 11 -16.57 4.10 -4.59
CA LYS A 11 -17.87 4.70 -4.86
C LYS A 11 -18.95 3.98 -4.08
N ALA A 12 -20.01 4.71 -3.79
CA ALA A 12 -21.11 4.14 -3.04
C ALA A 12 -21.71 2.91 -3.72
N GLY A 13 -21.69 2.89 -5.02
CA GLY A 13 -22.25 1.77 -5.77
C GLY A 13 -21.34 0.58 -5.89
N ASP A 14 -20.13 0.70 -5.44
CA ASP A 14 -19.20 -0.40 -5.54
C ASP A 14 -19.64 -1.53 -4.63
N LYS A 15 -19.93 -2.66 -5.24
CA LYS A 15 -20.26 -3.83 -4.44
C LYS A 15 -19.01 -4.36 -3.82
N LYS A 16 -19.09 -4.64 -2.56
CA LYS A 16 -18.05 -5.40 -1.95
C LYS A 16 -18.13 -6.79 -2.47
N MET A 17 -17.25 -7.10 -3.35
CA MET A 17 -17.15 -8.47 -3.81
C MET A 17 -16.70 -9.32 -2.65
N PRO A 18 -17.28 -10.48 -2.46
CA PRO A 18 -16.75 -11.41 -1.48
C PRO A 18 -15.27 -11.62 -1.81
N VAL A 19 -14.43 -11.58 -0.81
CA VAL A 19 -13.01 -11.78 -1.04
C VAL A 19 -12.76 -13.28 -1.15
N PRO A 20 -12.54 -13.77 -2.35
CA PRO A 20 -12.33 -15.22 -2.51
C PRO A 20 -11.06 -15.61 -1.78
N GLY A 21 -11.11 -16.71 -1.10
CA GLY A 21 -9.94 -17.22 -0.43
C GLY A 21 -9.50 -16.46 0.80
N GLY A 22 -10.27 -15.50 1.24
CA GLY A 22 -9.92 -14.77 2.44
C GLY A 22 -10.02 -15.65 3.66
N ASN A 23 -8.96 -15.71 4.44
CA ASN A 23 -8.94 -16.48 5.67
C ASN A 23 -9.61 -15.71 6.77
N GLY A 24 -10.76 -16.21 7.23
CA GLY A 24 -11.46 -15.56 8.31
C GLY A 24 -11.91 -14.14 7.98
N GLY A 25 -12.14 -13.84 6.72
CA GLY A 25 -12.60 -12.54 6.32
C GLY A 25 -11.52 -11.57 5.89
N ASN A 26 -10.27 -12.00 5.87
CA ASN A 26 -9.19 -11.16 5.36
C ASN A 26 -9.37 -10.89 3.88
N MET A 27 -8.91 -9.71 3.45
CA MET A 27 -8.94 -9.37 2.04
C MET A 27 -7.55 -9.03 1.55
N ILE A 28 -7.35 -9.21 0.24
CA ILE A 28 -6.10 -8.89 -0.41
C ILE A 28 -6.34 -7.65 -1.26
N LYS A 29 -5.54 -6.62 -1.04
CA LYS A 29 -5.64 -5.38 -1.80
C LYS A 29 -4.43 -5.24 -2.72
N GLY A 30 -4.70 -4.80 -3.95
CA GLY A 30 -3.64 -4.48 -4.89
C GLY A 30 -3.72 -3.02 -5.29
N PHE A 31 -2.57 -2.41 -5.51
CA PHE A 31 -2.50 -1.02 -5.92
C PHE A 31 -1.21 -0.75 -6.66
N LYS A 32 -1.14 0.38 -7.38
CA LYS A 32 0.08 0.73 -8.08
C LYS A 32 0.47 2.17 -7.79
N MET A 33 1.78 2.41 -7.84
CA MET A 33 2.39 3.70 -7.57
C MET A 33 3.47 3.95 -8.61
N LYS A 34 4.07 5.12 -8.59
CA LYS A 34 5.06 5.49 -9.58
C LYS A 34 6.36 5.90 -8.91
N LEU A 35 7.46 5.32 -9.40
CA LEU A 35 8.79 5.61 -8.91
C LEU A 35 9.46 6.63 -9.84
N PHE A 36 10.33 7.48 -9.28
CA PHE A 36 11.13 8.37 -10.12
C PHE A 36 12.27 7.60 -10.78
N GLU A 37 12.66 8.07 -11.94
CA GLU A 37 13.72 7.44 -12.72
C GLU A 37 15.02 7.42 -11.92
N GLY A 38 15.71 6.30 -11.95
CA GLY A 38 17.02 6.17 -11.28
C GLY A 38 16.93 5.83 -9.80
N GLN A 39 15.72 5.68 -9.25
CA GLN A 39 15.55 5.46 -7.82
C GLN A 39 15.24 4.00 -7.45
N GLU A 40 15.39 3.10 -8.40
CA GLU A 40 15.02 1.69 -8.18
C GLU A 40 15.78 1.07 -7.02
N ALA A 41 17.11 1.25 -7.02
CA ALA A 41 17.95 0.67 -5.97
C ALA A 41 17.70 1.31 -4.62
N GLU A 42 17.47 2.63 -4.61
CA GLU A 42 17.22 3.34 -3.36
C GLU A 42 15.89 2.95 -2.75
N TYR A 43 14.86 2.75 -3.57
CA TYR A 43 13.57 2.30 -3.09
C TYR A 43 13.70 0.94 -2.40
N GLU A 44 14.40 0.01 -3.05
CA GLU A 44 14.61 -1.31 -2.48
C GLU A 44 15.42 -1.25 -1.20
N ARG A 45 16.47 -0.43 -1.18
CA ARG A 45 17.31 -0.29 0.00
C ARG A 45 16.51 0.20 1.20
N ARG A 46 15.68 1.23 1.00
CA ARG A 46 14.89 1.79 2.10
C ARG A 46 13.90 0.76 2.65
N HIS A 47 13.31 -0.05 1.79
CA HIS A 47 12.39 -1.09 2.25
C HIS A 47 13.10 -2.24 2.94
N ASN A 48 14.30 -2.58 2.50
CA ASN A 48 15.08 -3.61 3.18
C ASN A 48 15.48 -3.16 4.58
N LEU A 49 15.54 -1.86 4.81
CA LEU A 49 15.87 -1.27 6.10
C LEU A 49 14.64 -0.62 6.74
N LEU A 50 13.48 -1.19 6.47
CA LEU A 50 12.22 -0.65 6.98
C LEU A 50 12.27 -0.50 8.50
N TRP A 51 11.83 0.65 8.97
CA TRP A 51 11.87 0.97 10.40
C TRP A 51 11.03 -0.02 11.20
N PRO A 52 11.54 -0.48 12.35
CA PRO A 52 10.76 -1.41 13.19
C PRO A 52 9.39 -0.85 13.55
N GLU A 53 9.30 0.45 13.84
CA GLU A 53 8.01 1.06 14.18
C GLU A 53 7.01 1.00 13.03
N MET A 54 7.51 1.06 11.78
CA MET A 54 6.64 0.91 10.61
C MET A 54 6.13 -0.52 10.49
N LYS A 55 6.98 -1.50 10.74
CA LYS A 55 6.55 -2.89 10.72
C LYS A 55 5.48 -3.13 11.77
N ASP A 56 5.71 -2.61 12.97
CA ASP A 56 4.75 -2.75 14.06
C ASP A 56 3.42 -2.09 13.70
N MET A 57 3.48 -0.90 13.13
CA MET A 57 2.27 -0.18 12.75
C MET A 57 1.46 -0.96 11.72
N ILE A 58 2.14 -1.52 10.72
CA ILE A 58 1.45 -2.30 9.69
C ILE A 58 0.76 -3.51 10.31
N HIS A 59 1.46 -4.24 11.17
CA HIS A 59 0.88 -5.41 11.81
C HIS A 59 -0.24 -5.06 12.76
N GLU A 60 -0.09 -3.98 13.52
CA GLU A 60 -1.12 -3.54 14.46
C GLU A 60 -2.39 -3.10 13.76
N HIS A 61 -2.28 -2.67 12.52
CA HIS A 61 -3.44 -2.27 11.73
C HIS A 61 -3.91 -3.38 10.79
N GLY A 62 -3.51 -4.61 11.07
CA GLY A 62 -4.05 -5.79 10.41
C GLY A 62 -3.42 -6.13 9.07
N GLY A 63 -2.29 -5.51 8.73
CA GLY A 63 -1.62 -5.78 7.46
C GLY A 63 -0.59 -6.89 7.59
N LYS A 64 -0.52 -7.74 6.58
CA LYS A 64 0.50 -8.77 6.51
C LYS A 64 0.70 -9.20 5.06
N ASN A 65 1.73 -9.97 4.83
CA ASN A 65 2.07 -10.46 3.48
C ASN A 65 2.12 -9.31 2.46
N TYR A 66 2.75 -8.22 2.88
CA TYR A 66 2.88 -7.03 2.04
C TYR A 66 4.03 -7.25 1.08
N THR A 67 3.74 -7.22 -0.21
CA THR A 67 4.72 -7.45 -1.26
C THR A 67 4.61 -6.34 -2.29
N ILE A 68 5.76 -5.81 -2.72
CA ILE A 68 5.80 -4.78 -3.74
C ILE A 68 6.66 -5.26 -4.88
N PHE A 69 6.13 -5.17 -6.10
CA PHE A 69 6.83 -5.54 -7.31
C PHE A 69 7.13 -4.29 -8.13
N LEU A 70 8.20 -4.32 -8.88
CA LEU A 70 8.59 -3.19 -9.72
C LEU A 70 8.60 -3.59 -11.20
N ASP A 71 7.92 -2.80 -12.02
CA ASP A 71 8.07 -2.87 -13.47
C ASP A 71 9.12 -1.84 -13.86
N ARG A 72 10.31 -2.30 -14.25
CA ARG A 72 11.42 -1.39 -14.53
C ARG A 72 11.22 -0.57 -15.79
N GLU A 73 10.45 -1.07 -16.73
CA GLU A 73 10.22 -0.35 -17.98
C GLU A 73 9.38 0.91 -17.76
N THR A 74 8.36 0.79 -16.92
CA THR A 74 7.42 1.89 -16.69
C THR A 74 7.65 2.57 -15.36
N LEU A 75 8.54 2.03 -14.51
CA LEU A 75 8.77 2.52 -13.15
C LEU A 75 7.51 2.46 -12.30
N THR A 76 6.68 1.46 -12.57
CA THR A 76 5.45 1.23 -11.83
C THR A 76 5.70 0.24 -10.70
N LEU A 77 5.26 0.62 -9.50
CA LEU A 77 5.33 -0.24 -8.34
C LEU A 77 3.95 -0.86 -8.12
N PHE A 78 3.91 -2.17 -7.99
CA PHE A 78 2.66 -2.89 -7.73
C PHE A 78 2.70 -3.44 -6.32
N GLY A 79 1.78 -2.96 -5.48
CA GLY A 79 1.69 -3.42 -4.10
C GLY A 79 0.56 -4.41 -3.93
N CYS A 80 0.80 -5.39 -3.06
CA CYS A 80 -0.19 -6.40 -2.72
C CYS A 80 -0.09 -6.64 -1.23
N ILE A 81 -1.21 -6.54 -0.53
CA ILE A 81 -1.21 -6.69 0.92
C ILE A 81 -2.48 -7.40 1.36
N GLU A 82 -2.34 -8.24 2.37
CA GLU A 82 -3.48 -8.88 3.01
C GLU A 82 -3.85 -8.09 4.25
N ILE A 83 -5.12 -7.71 4.39
CA ILE A 83 -5.58 -6.94 5.54
C ILE A 83 -6.78 -7.60 6.18
N GLU A 84 -6.94 -7.39 7.49
CA GLU A 84 -8.04 -7.97 8.25
C GLU A 84 -9.31 -7.15 8.16
N ASP A 85 -9.18 -5.82 8.11
CA ASP A 85 -10.30 -4.91 8.17
C ASP A 85 -9.91 -3.59 7.51
N GLU A 86 -10.71 -3.16 6.55
CA GLU A 86 -10.42 -1.93 5.81
C GLU A 86 -10.42 -0.69 6.69
N GLU A 87 -11.33 -0.62 7.64
CA GLU A 87 -11.39 0.56 8.51
C GLU A 87 -10.17 0.64 9.42
N LEU A 88 -9.76 -0.49 9.97
CA LEU A 88 -8.57 -0.53 10.80
C LEU A 88 -7.33 -0.18 9.97
N TRP A 89 -7.22 -0.74 8.78
CA TRP A 89 -6.09 -0.48 7.90
C TRP A 89 -6.00 1.01 7.55
N ALA A 90 -7.16 1.63 7.25
CA ALA A 90 -7.18 3.04 6.89
C ALA A 90 -6.69 3.94 8.04
N LYS A 91 -6.92 3.54 9.27
CA LYS A 91 -6.44 4.31 10.42
C LYS A 91 -4.92 4.35 10.49
N GLY A 92 -4.25 3.37 9.92
CA GLY A 92 -2.80 3.36 9.88
C GLY A 92 -2.22 4.56 9.14
N ALA A 93 -2.96 5.09 8.17
CA ALA A 93 -2.50 6.23 7.40
C ALA A 93 -2.32 7.48 8.26
N ASP A 94 -3.11 7.61 9.32
CA ASP A 94 -3.07 8.79 10.18
C ASP A 94 -2.05 8.69 11.30
N THR A 95 -1.26 7.63 11.34
CA THR A 95 -0.25 7.51 12.37
C THR A 95 0.94 8.41 12.05
N ALA A 96 1.56 8.91 13.11
CA ALA A 96 2.74 9.77 12.95
C ALA A 96 3.87 9.03 12.24
N ILE A 97 4.05 7.75 12.53
CA ILE A 97 5.13 6.98 11.90
C ILE A 97 4.90 6.80 10.40
N ASN A 98 3.65 6.62 9.99
CA ASN A 98 3.34 6.50 8.58
C ASN A 98 3.60 7.80 7.83
N ARG A 99 3.21 8.93 8.42
CA ARG A 99 3.46 10.23 7.81
C ARG A 99 4.95 10.50 7.69
N LYS A 100 5.72 10.11 8.69
CA LYS A 100 7.15 10.26 8.65
C LYS A 100 7.76 9.41 7.53
N TRP A 101 7.23 8.21 7.32
CA TRP A 101 7.67 7.36 6.23
C TRP A 101 7.34 7.98 4.88
N TRP A 102 6.15 8.55 4.72
CA TRP A 102 5.80 9.25 3.49
C TRP A 102 6.74 10.41 3.20
N ASP A 103 7.03 11.22 4.23
CA ASP A 103 7.97 12.34 4.07
C ASP A 103 9.34 11.84 3.62
N TYR A 104 9.77 10.74 4.18
CA TYR A 104 11.05 10.14 3.85
C TYR A 104 11.08 9.64 2.40
N MET A 105 9.99 9.08 1.93
CA MET A 105 9.94 8.48 0.58
C MET A 105 9.60 9.49 -0.52
N ALA A 106 9.18 10.69 -0.17
CA ALA A 106 8.65 11.64 -1.15
C ALA A 106 9.68 12.08 -2.18
N ASP A 107 10.96 12.00 -1.87
CA ASP A 107 11.98 12.44 -2.80
C ASP A 107 12.29 11.43 -3.90
N ILE A 108 11.79 10.21 -3.80
CA ILE A 108 12.10 9.17 -4.77
C ILE A 108 10.88 8.63 -5.52
N MET A 109 9.68 9.11 -5.21
CA MET A 109 8.47 8.63 -5.89
C MET A 109 7.42 9.72 -6.01
N GLU A 110 6.44 9.50 -6.88
CA GLU A 110 5.37 10.49 -7.06
C GLU A 110 4.47 10.52 -5.85
N THR A 111 4.21 11.73 -5.36
CA THR A 111 3.39 11.93 -4.17
C THR A 111 2.37 13.03 -4.39
N ASN A 112 1.33 13.00 -3.56
CA ASN A 112 0.36 14.08 -3.44
C ASN A 112 0.97 15.22 -2.61
N PRO A 113 0.29 16.38 -2.54
CA PRO A 113 0.85 17.50 -1.77
C PRO A 113 1.14 17.21 -0.30
N ASP A 114 0.45 16.23 0.29
CA ASP A 114 0.70 15.84 1.67
C ASP A 114 1.74 14.74 1.79
N ASN A 115 2.47 14.48 0.70
CA ASN A 115 3.51 13.46 0.59
C ASN A 115 3.00 12.02 0.62
N SER A 116 1.69 11.80 0.65
CA SER A 116 1.18 10.45 0.45
C SER A 116 1.44 10.02 -0.99
N PRO A 117 1.75 8.75 -1.22
CA PRO A 117 2.03 8.28 -2.58
C PRO A 117 0.81 8.44 -3.49
N VAL A 118 1.05 8.89 -4.70
CA VAL A 118 0.02 8.83 -5.73
C VAL A 118 -0.21 7.36 -6.02
N SER A 119 -1.41 6.87 -5.76
CA SER A 119 -1.70 5.45 -5.81
C SER A 119 -3.02 5.22 -6.50
N ILE A 120 -3.08 4.13 -7.25
CA ILE A 120 -4.29 3.72 -7.96
C ILE A 120 -4.65 2.33 -7.48
N ASP A 121 -5.88 2.17 -6.98
CA ASP A 121 -6.36 0.86 -6.55
C ASP A 121 -6.56 -0.03 -7.75
N LEU A 122 -6.21 -1.28 -7.59
CA LEU A 122 -6.38 -2.28 -8.63
C LEU A 122 -7.56 -3.17 -8.28
N GLN A 123 -8.31 -3.53 -9.30
CA GLN A 123 -9.46 -4.39 -9.13
C GLN A 123 -9.02 -5.84 -9.12
N THR A 124 -9.46 -6.60 -8.13
CA THR A 124 -9.23 -8.04 -8.11
C THR A 124 -10.09 -8.67 -9.19
N VAL A 125 -9.47 -9.41 -10.09
CA VAL A 125 -10.21 -10.12 -11.14
C VAL A 125 -10.13 -11.63 -10.97
N PHE A 126 -9.24 -12.11 -10.12
CA PHE A 126 -9.11 -13.54 -9.85
C PHE A 126 -8.26 -13.75 -8.60
N HIS A 127 -8.63 -14.71 -7.81
CA HIS A 127 -7.84 -15.16 -6.67
C HIS A 127 -8.06 -16.65 -6.47
N LEU A 128 -6.99 -17.37 -6.21
CA LEU A 128 -7.04 -18.79 -5.90
C LEU A 128 -6.27 -19.02 -4.59
N ASP A 129 -6.90 -19.70 -3.64
CA ASP A 129 -6.26 -20.07 -2.38
C ASP A 129 -5.15 -21.07 -2.61
#